data_8d7e5b4da5b296c7af2fdc60cfdc72b4
#
_entry.id   8d7e5b4da5b296c7af2fdc60cfdc72b4
#
_cell.length_a   1.000
_cell.length_b   1.000
_cell.length_c   1.000
_cell.angle_alpha   90.00
_cell.angle_beta   90.00
_cell.angle_gamma   90.00
#
_symmetry.space_group_name_H-M   'P 1'
#
loop_
_entity.id
_entity.type
_entity.pdbx_description
1 polymer ?
#
loop_
_entity_poly.entity_id
_entity_poly.type
_entity_poly.pdbx_seq_one_letter_code
_entity_poly.pdbx_strand_id
1 'polypeptide(L)'
;MAKTSTKNKPAARKTAKSGKKTRSGKGRKTRSKKPMSILSTVLIALSIIIALALCISIPYINNRVKTEKGAAIPSGNYLYGIDISKYQKRIVWDSLMVLTDRNGNTVSSKMAAMDMKPVSFVFIKATEGLNHRDIHFQKHWKDAGESNIRRGAYHFFRSSKDPHKQAENFISCVGELRYRDLPPVLDVETIHKGCSDKELNTKIKVFLEDIERHYGRKPIIYVSESFLNNHLSADIKRNYPVWVAHYDVSSPQMSNWTFWQFTDSGLVYGIEGPVDMDVCRVEFLKK
;
A
#
# COMPACT_ATOMS: atom_id res chain seq x y z
N MET A 1 -19.58 -52.11 23.53
CA MET A 1 -19.68 -52.71 24.88
C MET A 1 -19.87 -51.52 25.80
N ALA A 2 -21.04 -51.32 26.22
CA ALA A 2 -21.78 -51.74 27.43
C ALA A 2 -21.50 -50.71 28.56
N LYS A 3 -22.49 -49.83 28.84
CA LYS A 3 -23.58 -49.96 29.87
C LYS A 3 -22.98 -49.81 31.30
N THR A 4 -23.51 -49.01 32.23
CA THR A 4 -24.88 -48.89 32.81
C THR A 4 -24.78 -47.77 33.86
N SER A 5 -25.65 -46.81 34.03
CA SER A 5 -27.00 -46.83 34.65
C SER A 5 -27.05 -47.19 36.15
N THR A 6 -27.60 -46.29 36.96
CA THR A 6 -28.77 -46.43 37.84
C THR A 6 -28.80 -45.29 38.86
N LYS A 7 -29.82 -44.48 38.92
CA LYS A 7 -31.09 -44.51 39.67
C LYS A 7 -30.99 -44.86 41.15
N ASN A 8 -31.41 -43.96 42.06
CA ASN A 8 -32.74 -44.00 42.68
C ASN A 8 -32.97 -42.92 43.77
N LYS A 9 -34.17 -42.44 43.83
CA LYS A 9 -34.92 -41.75 44.85
C LYS A 9 -35.36 -42.76 45.94
N PRO A 10 -36.21 -42.42 46.98
CA PRO A 10 -36.68 -41.19 47.64
C PRO A 10 -36.94 -41.32 49.16
N ALA A 11 -37.63 -40.28 49.70
CA ALA A 11 -38.51 -40.26 50.91
C ALA A 11 -37.80 -40.03 52.29
N ALA A 12 -38.33 -39.31 53.21
CA ALA A 12 -39.71 -39.14 53.69
C ALA A 12 -39.84 -37.96 54.67
N ARG A 13 -40.94 -37.44 54.66
CA ARG A 13 -41.78 -36.56 55.50
C ARG A 13 -41.70 -36.86 57.00
N LYS A 14 -41.52 -35.82 57.87
CA LYS A 14 -42.16 -35.75 59.20
C LYS A 14 -42.55 -34.32 59.55
N THR A 15 -43.83 -34.20 59.84
CA THR A 15 -44.57 -33.08 60.42
C THR A 15 -44.31 -32.96 61.94
N ALA A 16 -44.17 -31.73 62.45
CA ALA A 16 -44.58 -31.41 63.84
C ALA A 16 -44.84 -29.92 64.02
N LYS A 17 -45.86 -29.69 64.75
CA LYS A 17 -46.71 -28.56 65.02
C LYS A 17 -46.06 -27.40 65.83
N SER A 18 -46.65 -26.18 65.57
CA SER A 18 -47.21 -25.24 66.55
C SER A 18 -46.28 -24.50 67.53
N GLY A 19 -46.32 -23.19 67.35
CA GLY A 19 -45.83 -22.23 68.38
C GLY A 19 -46.04 -20.77 67.92
N LYS A 20 -47.28 -20.29 68.18
CA LYS A 20 -47.73 -18.90 68.00
C LYS A 20 -46.97 -18.03 69.02
N LYS A 21 -46.09 -17.13 68.58
CA LYS A 21 -45.63 -15.98 69.38
C LYS A 21 -45.82 -14.71 68.57
N THR A 22 -46.78 -13.94 69.04
CA THR A 22 -47.05 -12.54 68.63
C THR A 22 -45.84 -11.70 68.92
N ARG A 23 -45.27 -11.12 67.85
CA ARG A 23 -44.21 -10.09 68.00
C ARG A 23 -44.73 -8.77 67.36
N SER A 24 -44.88 -7.81 68.25
CA SER A 24 -45.17 -6.42 68.05
C SER A 24 -44.44 -5.87 66.82
N GLY A 25 -45.21 -5.28 65.90
CA GLY A 25 -44.70 -4.61 64.68
C GLY A 25 -44.00 -3.29 65.03
N LYS A 26 -42.68 -3.24 64.86
CA LYS A 26 -41.96 -1.98 64.71
C LYS A 26 -42.16 -1.49 63.27
N GLY A 27 -42.96 -0.44 63.12
CA GLY A 27 -43.17 0.25 61.86
C GLY A 27 -41.86 0.70 61.25
N ARG A 28 -41.52 0.14 60.07
CA ARG A 28 -40.41 0.53 59.22
C ARG A 28 -40.78 1.90 58.62
N LYS A 29 -40.25 3.01 59.19
CA LYS A 29 -40.39 4.34 58.59
C LYS A 29 -39.80 4.32 57.19
N THR A 30 -40.64 4.28 56.18
CA THR A 30 -40.24 4.53 54.81
C THR A 30 -39.74 5.96 54.70
N ARG A 31 -38.45 6.11 54.51
CA ARG A 31 -37.82 7.42 54.29
C ARG A 31 -38.28 7.91 52.93
N SER A 32 -39.24 8.84 52.93
CA SER A 32 -39.71 9.57 51.76
C SER A 32 -38.51 10.26 51.12
N LYS A 33 -38.12 9.83 49.93
CA LYS A 33 -37.08 10.52 49.15
C LYS A 33 -37.70 11.87 48.71
N LYS A 34 -37.11 12.96 49.16
CA LYS A 34 -37.45 14.30 48.66
C LYS A 34 -37.32 14.28 47.13
N PRO A 35 -38.28 14.83 46.39
CA PRO A 35 -38.16 14.93 44.94
C PRO A 35 -36.92 15.79 44.61
N MET A 36 -36.15 15.33 43.61
CA MET A 36 -35.00 16.09 43.10
C MET A 36 -35.48 17.44 42.54
N SER A 37 -34.69 18.47 42.74
CA SER A 37 -35.02 19.78 42.17
C SER A 37 -34.98 19.69 40.63
N ILE A 38 -35.81 20.47 39.96
CA ILE A 38 -35.85 20.54 38.49
C ILE A 38 -34.44 20.80 37.94
N LEU A 39 -33.69 21.68 38.61
CA LEU A 39 -32.31 22.00 38.20
C LEU A 39 -31.36 20.76 38.26
N SER A 40 -31.45 19.94 39.33
CA SER A 40 -30.64 18.73 39.41
C SER A 40 -31.04 17.67 38.37
N THR A 41 -32.32 17.57 38.03
CA THR A 41 -32.78 16.66 36.97
C THR A 41 -32.28 17.10 35.61
N VAL A 42 -32.31 18.41 35.30
CA VAL A 42 -31.77 18.96 34.04
C VAL A 42 -30.27 18.76 33.95
N LEU A 43 -29.52 19.00 35.02
CA LEU A 43 -28.05 18.77 35.03
C LEU A 43 -27.66 17.29 34.80
N ILE A 44 -28.42 16.37 35.40
CA ILE A 44 -28.20 14.93 35.19
C ILE A 44 -28.54 14.54 33.74
N ALA A 45 -29.64 15.04 33.20
CA ALA A 45 -30.00 14.78 31.79
C ALA A 45 -28.92 15.33 30.83
N LEU A 46 -28.41 16.54 31.09
CA LEU A 46 -27.36 17.16 30.29
C LEU A 46 -26.05 16.35 30.35
N SER A 47 -25.66 15.88 31.55
CA SER A 47 -24.46 15.04 31.73
C SER A 47 -24.56 13.70 31.01
N ILE A 48 -25.75 13.09 30.97
CA ILE A 48 -26.01 11.85 30.24
C ILE A 48 -25.89 12.08 28.70
N ILE A 49 -26.46 13.20 28.22
CA ILE A 49 -26.38 13.55 26.79
C ILE A 49 -24.91 13.78 26.37
N ILE A 50 -24.13 14.50 27.20
CA ILE A 50 -22.71 14.73 26.95
C ILE A 50 -21.94 13.42 26.97
N ALA A 51 -22.18 12.53 27.95
CA ALA A 51 -21.54 11.22 28.02
C ALA A 51 -21.88 10.36 26.80
N LEU A 52 -23.14 10.33 26.36
CA LEU A 52 -23.53 9.61 25.12
C LEU A 52 -22.88 10.19 23.88
N ALA A 53 -22.81 11.53 23.76
CA ALA A 53 -22.14 12.21 22.66
C ALA A 53 -20.63 11.84 22.63
N LEU A 54 -19.96 11.82 23.79
CA LEU A 54 -18.57 11.38 23.91
C LEU A 54 -18.38 9.89 23.61
N CYS A 55 -19.29 9.02 24.04
CA CYS A 55 -19.26 7.60 23.73
C CYS A 55 -19.41 7.29 22.23
N ILE A 56 -20.08 8.16 21.48
CA ILE A 56 -20.26 8.03 20.03
C ILE A 56 -19.09 8.70 19.29
N SER A 57 -18.68 9.90 19.73
CA SER A 57 -17.65 10.67 19.05
C SER A 57 -16.23 10.09 19.23
N ILE A 58 -15.89 9.53 20.39
CA ILE A 58 -14.57 8.95 20.65
C ILE A 58 -14.28 7.74 19.74
N PRO A 59 -15.16 6.73 19.61
CA PRO A 59 -14.96 5.65 18.65
C PRO A 59 -14.96 6.11 17.19
N TYR A 60 -15.78 7.12 16.85
CA TYR A 60 -15.83 7.70 15.51
C TYR A 60 -14.52 8.44 15.17
N ILE A 61 -13.99 9.22 16.12
CA ILE A 61 -12.69 9.90 15.99
C ILE A 61 -11.56 8.86 15.96
N ASN A 62 -11.57 7.86 16.84
CA ASN A 62 -10.59 6.79 16.84
C ASN A 62 -10.63 5.91 15.58
N ASN A 63 -11.80 5.69 14.98
CA ASN A 63 -11.92 5.00 13.70
C ASN A 63 -11.46 5.87 12.52
N ARG A 64 -11.60 7.19 12.58
CA ARG A 64 -11.02 8.13 11.60
C ARG A 64 -9.52 8.32 11.80
N VAL A 65 -9.00 8.12 13.01
CA VAL A 65 -7.57 8.17 13.38
C VAL A 65 -6.95 6.77 13.39
N LYS A 66 -7.60 5.73 12.86
CA LYS A 66 -6.86 4.59 12.36
C LYS A 66 -6.04 5.09 11.17
N THR A 67 -4.88 5.60 11.49
CA THR A 67 -3.86 5.93 10.50
C THR A 67 -3.61 4.63 9.74
N GLU A 68 -4.03 4.60 8.49
CA GLU A 68 -3.64 3.51 7.61
C GLU A 68 -2.13 3.45 7.65
N LYS A 69 -1.59 2.29 7.95
CA LYS A 69 -0.16 2.03 7.95
C LYS A 69 0.15 1.27 6.68
N GLY A 70 1.03 1.82 5.88
CA GLY A 70 1.62 1.13 4.75
C GLY A 70 2.87 0.35 5.15
N ALA A 71 3.60 -0.10 4.16
CA ALA A 71 4.83 -0.85 4.34
C ALA A 71 5.93 -0.03 5.02
N ALA A 72 6.86 -0.72 5.68
CA ALA A 72 8.07 -0.11 6.22
C ALA A 72 9.04 0.28 5.08
N ILE A 73 9.67 1.44 5.20
CA ILE A 73 10.71 1.86 4.26
C ILE A 73 12.02 1.11 4.53
N PRO A 74 12.79 0.76 3.48
CA PRO A 74 14.08 0.11 3.66
C PRO A 74 15.11 1.04 4.30
N SER A 75 15.97 0.45 5.13
CA SER A 75 17.09 1.16 5.76
C SER A 75 18.21 1.41 4.73
N GLY A 76 18.71 2.64 4.65
CA GLY A 76 19.80 3.01 3.75
C GLY A 76 19.75 4.47 3.31
N ASN A 77 20.77 4.88 2.57
CA ASN A 77 20.81 6.21 1.96
C ASN A 77 20.25 6.13 0.54
N TYR A 78 18.92 6.22 0.44
CA TYR A 78 18.19 6.10 -0.81
C TYR A 78 17.41 7.36 -1.15
N LEU A 79 17.18 7.56 -2.44
CA LEU A 79 16.14 8.45 -2.95
C LEU A 79 14.85 7.65 -3.11
N TYR A 80 13.74 8.22 -2.67
CA TYR A 80 12.44 7.57 -2.72
C TYR A 80 11.68 7.95 -3.98
N GLY A 81 11.00 7.00 -4.55
CA GLY A 81 10.14 7.15 -5.71
C GLY A 81 8.86 6.33 -5.57
N ILE A 82 8.06 6.42 -6.61
CA ILE A 82 6.83 5.67 -6.78
C ILE A 82 6.70 5.23 -8.22
N ASP A 83 5.90 4.19 -8.46
CA ASP A 83 5.40 3.95 -9.80
C ASP A 83 3.88 3.92 -9.83
N ILE A 84 3.33 4.39 -10.94
CA ILE A 84 1.91 4.69 -11.09
C ILE A 84 1.38 4.27 -12.46
N SER A 85 0.07 4.06 -12.50
CA SER A 85 -0.67 3.77 -13.71
C SER A 85 -2.08 4.39 -13.64
N LYS A 86 -2.98 3.93 -14.47
CA LYS A 86 -4.41 4.34 -14.47
C LYS A 86 -5.12 4.21 -13.10
N TYR A 87 -4.53 3.50 -12.15
CA TYR A 87 -5.14 3.30 -10.83
C TYR A 87 -4.98 4.52 -9.93
N GLN A 88 -3.90 5.27 -10.05
CA GLN A 88 -3.66 6.52 -9.31
C GLN A 88 -4.29 7.70 -10.06
N LYS A 89 -5.62 7.88 -9.90
CA LYS A 89 -6.41 8.85 -10.68
C LYS A 89 -6.08 10.31 -10.36
N ARG A 90 -5.83 10.62 -9.07
CA ARG A 90 -5.56 11.95 -8.58
C ARG A 90 -4.25 11.98 -7.80
N ILE A 91 -3.35 12.85 -8.22
CA ILE A 91 -2.05 13.07 -7.58
C ILE A 91 -1.87 14.57 -7.37
N VAL A 92 -1.47 14.95 -6.15
CA VAL A 92 -1.13 16.33 -5.78
C VAL A 92 0.39 16.48 -5.83
N TRP A 93 0.91 16.71 -7.03
CA TRP A 93 2.34 16.66 -7.37
C TRP A 93 3.22 17.52 -6.48
N ASP A 94 2.79 18.75 -6.16
CA ASP A 94 3.53 19.70 -5.31
C ASP A 94 3.61 19.30 -3.83
N SER A 95 2.87 18.27 -3.45
CA SER A 95 2.75 17.82 -2.06
C SER A 95 3.26 16.41 -1.81
N LEU A 96 3.79 15.75 -2.85
CA LEU A 96 4.22 14.35 -2.74
C LEU A 96 5.36 14.19 -1.72
N MET A 97 5.07 13.42 -0.66
CA MET A 97 6.01 13.14 0.43
C MET A 97 5.83 11.73 0.94
N VAL A 98 6.91 11.04 1.18
CA VAL A 98 6.95 9.81 1.97
C VAL A 98 6.96 10.21 3.43
N LEU A 99 5.89 9.92 4.13
CA LEU A 99 5.73 10.18 5.56
C LEU A 99 5.88 8.85 6.30
N THR A 100 6.63 8.82 7.39
CA THR A 100 6.79 7.60 8.19
C THR A 100 6.49 7.80 9.65
N ASP A 101 5.96 6.76 10.30
CA ASP A 101 5.79 6.69 11.75
C ASP A 101 7.15 6.40 12.45
N ARG A 102 7.14 6.30 13.79
CA ARG A 102 8.34 5.98 14.59
C ARG A 102 8.97 4.62 14.28
N ASN A 103 8.23 3.72 13.64
CA ASN A 103 8.69 2.39 13.27
C ASN A 103 9.14 2.31 11.81
N GLY A 104 9.12 3.45 11.10
CA GLY A 104 9.46 3.51 9.68
C GLY A 104 8.36 3.05 8.72
N ASN A 105 7.14 2.79 9.21
CA ASN A 105 6.03 2.46 8.32
C ASN A 105 5.48 3.72 7.65
N THR A 106 5.14 3.63 6.39
CA THR A 106 4.53 4.75 5.67
C THR A 106 3.14 5.09 6.20
N VAL A 107 2.82 6.36 6.24
CA VAL A 107 1.53 6.88 6.72
C VAL A 107 0.99 7.95 5.77
N SER A 108 -0.33 8.04 5.66
CA SER A 108 -1.00 9.00 4.78
C SER A 108 -1.20 10.40 5.40
N SER A 109 -1.01 10.54 6.73
CA SER A 109 -1.30 11.76 7.47
C SER A 109 -0.05 12.41 8.06
N LYS A 110 0.13 13.71 7.83
CA LYS A 110 1.19 14.51 8.47
C LYS A 110 1.14 14.50 10.00
N MET A 111 -0.04 14.34 10.60
CA MET A 111 -0.21 14.26 12.06
C MET A 111 0.38 12.98 12.66
N ALA A 112 0.48 11.91 11.89
CA ALA A 112 1.05 10.64 12.32
C ALA A 112 2.53 10.51 11.95
N ALA A 113 3.05 11.44 11.17
CA ALA A 113 4.42 11.40 10.67
C ALA A 113 5.42 11.80 11.75
N MET A 114 6.51 11.04 11.83
CA MET A 114 7.71 11.36 12.62
C MET A 114 8.89 11.76 11.73
N ASP A 115 8.89 11.33 10.47
CA ASP A 115 9.88 11.71 9.47
C ASP A 115 9.21 11.95 8.11
N MET A 116 9.84 12.79 7.30
CA MET A 116 9.35 13.18 5.98
C MET A 116 10.49 13.16 4.97
N LYS A 117 10.26 12.48 3.83
CA LYS A 117 11.22 12.40 2.74
C LYS A 117 10.54 12.82 1.43
N PRO A 118 11.22 13.60 0.56
CA PRO A 118 10.64 13.95 -0.73
C PRO A 118 10.50 12.72 -1.64
N VAL A 119 9.47 12.70 -2.47
CA VAL A 119 9.42 11.83 -3.63
C VAL A 119 10.31 12.45 -4.71
N SER A 120 11.38 11.76 -5.06
CA SER A 120 12.43 12.27 -5.97
C SER A 120 12.21 11.85 -7.42
N PHE A 121 11.52 10.74 -7.65
CA PHE A 121 11.25 10.20 -8.99
C PHE A 121 9.92 9.46 -9.06
N VAL A 122 9.40 9.33 -10.28
CA VAL A 122 8.19 8.57 -10.57
C VAL A 122 8.36 7.81 -11.89
N PHE A 123 7.95 6.54 -11.91
CA PHE A 123 7.74 5.81 -13.15
C PHE A 123 6.24 5.75 -13.48
N ILE A 124 5.89 6.02 -14.73
CA ILE A 124 4.50 6.16 -15.17
C ILE A 124 4.22 5.16 -16.29
N LYS A 125 3.20 4.32 -16.12
CA LYS A 125 2.77 3.41 -17.20
C LYS A 125 2.39 4.20 -18.43
N ALA A 126 3.09 3.94 -19.54
CA ALA A 126 2.76 4.57 -20.82
C ALA A 126 1.94 3.63 -21.69
N THR A 127 2.44 2.41 -21.88
CA THR A 127 1.87 1.48 -22.86
C THR A 127 1.95 0.03 -22.39
N GLU A 128 1.21 -0.83 -23.10
CA GLU A 128 1.24 -2.28 -22.91
C GLU A 128 1.00 -2.98 -24.27
N GLY A 129 1.80 -3.97 -24.58
CA GLY A 129 1.66 -4.73 -25.82
C GLY A 129 1.66 -3.84 -27.07
N LEU A 130 0.88 -4.21 -28.10
CA LEU A 130 0.98 -3.59 -29.41
C LEU A 130 0.34 -2.20 -29.50
N ASN A 131 -0.73 -1.93 -28.73
CA ASN A 131 -1.59 -0.75 -28.97
C ASN A 131 -2.29 -0.20 -27.72
N HIS A 132 -2.13 -0.84 -26.55
CA HIS A 132 -2.72 -0.30 -25.33
C HIS A 132 -1.88 0.90 -24.85
N ARG A 133 -2.56 2.01 -24.52
CA ARG A 133 -1.99 3.21 -23.89
C ARG A 133 -2.71 3.47 -22.58
N ASP A 134 -1.98 3.79 -21.53
CA ASP A 134 -2.60 4.12 -20.26
C ASP A 134 -3.38 5.42 -20.37
N ILE A 135 -4.63 5.41 -19.91
CA ILE A 135 -5.57 6.55 -20.09
C ILE A 135 -5.16 7.81 -19.34
N HIS A 136 -4.34 7.67 -18.29
CA HIS A 136 -3.86 8.79 -17.49
C HIS A 136 -2.42 9.19 -17.82
N PHE A 137 -1.74 8.45 -18.70
CA PHE A 137 -0.32 8.69 -19.01
C PHE A 137 -0.04 10.14 -19.40
N GLN A 138 -0.71 10.66 -20.40
CA GLN A 138 -0.43 12.00 -20.91
C GLN A 138 -0.60 13.10 -19.85
N LYS A 139 -1.63 12.96 -19.01
CA LYS A 139 -1.86 13.87 -17.90
C LYS A 139 -0.74 13.79 -16.88
N HIS A 140 -0.45 12.58 -16.38
CA HIS A 140 0.59 12.37 -15.36
C HIS A 140 1.98 12.72 -15.89
N TRP A 141 2.25 12.41 -17.15
CA TRP A 141 3.50 12.75 -17.83
C TRP A 141 3.72 14.26 -17.88
N LYS A 142 2.70 15.02 -18.25
CA LYS A 142 2.74 16.48 -18.24
C LYS A 142 2.95 17.02 -16.84
N ASP A 143 2.09 16.65 -15.90
CA ASP A 143 2.07 17.19 -14.53
C ASP A 143 3.39 16.88 -13.78
N ALA A 144 3.89 15.66 -13.91
CA ALA A 144 5.21 15.28 -13.34
C ALA A 144 6.34 16.10 -13.96
N GLY A 145 6.27 16.38 -15.27
CA GLY A 145 7.26 17.20 -15.98
C GLY A 145 7.26 18.68 -15.61
N GLU A 146 6.21 19.16 -14.98
CA GLU A 146 6.07 20.53 -14.44
C GLU A 146 6.49 20.60 -12.96
N SER A 147 6.62 19.45 -12.29
CA SER A 147 7.09 19.34 -10.90
C SER A 147 8.62 19.20 -10.82
N ASN A 148 9.17 19.19 -9.61
CA ASN A 148 10.60 18.92 -9.38
C ASN A 148 10.95 17.42 -9.35
N ILE A 149 9.98 16.54 -9.63
CA ILE A 149 10.12 15.09 -9.59
C ILE A 149 10.67 14.61 -10.94
N ARG A 150 11.70 13.76 -10.92
CA ARG A 150 12.19 13.13 -12.16
C ARG A 150 11.19 12.06 -12.61
N ARG A 151 10.75 12.13 -13.84
CA ARG A 151 9.77 11.19 -14.41
C ARG A 151 10.43 10.21 -15.36
N GLY A 152 9.94 8.97 -15.36
CA GLY A 152 10.25 7.93 -16.33
C GLY A 152 8.98 7.29 -16.84
N ALA A 153 9.03 6.71 -18.03
CA ALA A 153 7.90 6.00 -18.62
C ALA A 153 8.21 4.50 -18.71
N TYR A 154 7.20 3.66 -18.49
CA TYR A 154 7.37 2.22 -18.65
C TYR A 154 6.39 1.59 -19.64
N HIS A 155 6.86 0.53 -20.30
CA HIS A 155 6.09 -0.33 -21.19
C HIS A 155 5.91 -1.71 -20.55
N PHE A 156 4.66 -2.15 -20.39
CA PHE A 156 4.36 -3.50 -19.95
C PHE A 156 4.48 -4.48 -21.13
N PHE A 157 5.48 -5.34 -21.06
CA PHE A 157 5.85 -6.23 -22.14
C PHE A 157 4.94 -7.45 -22.26
N ARG A 158 4.51 -7.73 -23.46
CA ARG A 158 3.73 -8.93 -23.80
C ARG A 158 4.58 -9.89 -24.63
N SER A 159 5.16 -10.91 -23.98
CA SER A 159 6.08 -11.88 -24.60
C SER A 159 5.50 -12.63 -25.81
N SER A 160 4.16 -12.69 -25.95
CA SER A 160 3.50 -13.27 -27.14
C SER A 160 3.44 -12.34 -28.33
N LYS A 161 3.83 -11.07 -28.21
CA LYS A 161 3.68 -10.04 -29.24
C LYS A 161 5.01 -9.67 -29.86
N ASP A 162 4.96 -9.07 -31.04
CA ASP A 162 6.12 -8.58 -31.76
C ASP A 162 6.85 -7.48 -30.98
N PRO A 163 8.15 -7.62 -30.67
CA PRO A 163 8.89 -6.66 -29.86
C PRO A 163 9.12 -5.30 -30.56
N HIS A 164 9.31 -5.27 -31.89
CA HIS A 164 9.47 -4.02 -32.63
C HIS A 164 8.21 -3.17 -32.58
N LYS A 165 7.04 -3.79 -32.79
CA LYS A 165 5.76 -3.10 -32.71
C LYS A 165 5.44 -2.61 -31.28
N GLN A 166 5.90 -3.33 -30.26
CA GLN A 166 5.78 -2.86 -28.88
C GLN A 166 6.67 -1.64 -28.63
N ALA A 167 7.91 -1.63 -29.14
CA ALA A 167 8.79 -0.47 -29.09
C ALA A 167 8.19 0.74 -29.85
N GLU A 168 7.64 0.54 -31.03
CA GLU A 168 6.94 1.57 -31.80
C GLU A 168 5.74 2.17 -31.04
N ASN A 169 4.92 1.31 -30.39
CA ASN A 169 3.81 1.76 -29.56
C ASN A 169 4.29 2.66 -28.41
N PHE A 170 5.36 2.25 -27.73
CA PHE A 170 5.95 3.01 -26.64
C PHE A 170 6.50 4.36 -27.13
N ILE A 171 7.35 4.35 -28.15
CA ILE A 171 7.97 5.55 -28.74
C ILE A 171 6.89 6.57 -29.17
N SER A 172 5.88 6.10 -29.89
CA SER A 172 4.79 6.97 -30.37
C SER A 172 3.91 7.53 -29.26
N CYS A 173 3.85 6.88 -28.10
CA CYS A 173 3.09 7.32 -26.93
C CYS A 173 3.87 8.35 -26.10
N VAL A 174 5.15 8.07 -25.84
CA VAL A 174 6.01 8.88 -24.95
C VAL A 174 6.54 10.12 -25.66
N GLY A 175 6.89 10.02 -26.95
CA GLY A 175 7.53 11.09 -27.71
C GLY A 175 8.96 11.36 -27.25
N GLU A 176 9.40 12.60 -27.33
CA GLU A 176 10.75 13.00 -26.96
C GLU A 176 10.96 13.05 -25.45
N LEU A 177 12.14 12.61 -24.99
CA LEU A 177 12.57 12.70 -23.60
C LEU A 177 13.35 13.99 -23.36
N ARG A 178 13.03 14.69 -22.28
CA ARG A 178 13.82 15.83 -21.79
C ARG A 178 15.10 15.34 -21.11
N TYR A 179 16.06 16.24 -20.94
CA TYR A 179 17.32 15.93 -20.25
C TYR A 179 17.14 15.31 -18.87
N ARG A 180 16.19 15.83 -18.09
CA ARG A 180 15.91 15.34 -16.72
C ARG A 180 15.04 14.09 -16.65
N ASP A 181 14.41 13.68 -17.74
CA ASP A 181 13.60 12.47 -17.76
C ASP A 181 14.50 11.24 -17.54
N LEU A 182 13.99 10.27 -16.81
CA LEU A 182 14.67 9.00 -16.58
C LEU A 182 14.71 8.18 -17.88
N PRO A 183 15.64 7.22 -18.00
CA PRO A 183 15.62 6.30 -19.13
C PRO A 183 14.28 5.56 -19.22
N PRO A 184 13.87 5.16 -20.44
CA PRO A 184 12.71 4.29 -20.64
C PRO A 184 12.82 2.98 -19.88
N VAL A 185 11.68 2.41 -19.47
CA VAL A 185 11.63 1.16 -18.74
C VAL A 185 10.86 0.10 -19.52
N LEU A 186 11.43 -1.09 -19.62
CA LEU A 186 10.75 -2.31 -20.05
C LEU A 186 10.34 -3.11 -18.82
N ASP A 187 9.06 -3.26 -18.60
CA ASP A 187 8.45 -4.00 -17.51
C ASP A 187 8.12 -5.43 -17.98
N VAL A 188 8.81 -6.43 -17.41
CA VAL A 188 8.69 -7.84 -17.81
C VAL A 188 8.30 -8.71 -16.62
N GLU A 189 7.05 -9.12 -16.58
CA GLU A 189 6.51 -9.90 -15.45
C GLU A 189 6.04 -11.30 -15.82
N THR A 190 5.73 -11.53 -17.11
CA THR A 190 5.06 -12.76 -17.52
C THR A 190 5.63 -13.36 -18.80
N ILE A 191 5.58 -14.68 -18.87
CA ILE A 191 5.89 -15.46 -20.07
C ILE A 191 4.59 -16.10 -20.57
N HIS A 192 4.26 -15.91 -21.85
CA HIS A 192 3.10 -16.60 -22.41
C HIS A 192 3.37 -18.09 -22.60
N LYS A 193 2.31 -18.90 -22.56
CA LYS A 193 2.40 -20.34 -22.72
C LYS A 193 3.09 -20.70 -24.03
N GLY A 194 4.12 -21.55 -23.97
CA GLY A 194 4.87 -22.02 -25.11
C GLY A 194 6.07 -21.15 -25.52
N CYS A 195 6.29 -20.01 -24.88
CA CYS A 195 7.50 -19.21 -25.07
C CYS A 195 8.64 -19.77 -24.23
N SER A 196 9.76 -20.07 -24.85
CA SER A 196 10.98 -20.46 -24.13
C SER A 196 11.73 -19.24 -23.60
N ASP A 197 12.58 -19.43 -22.57
CA ASP A 197 13.44 -18.37 -22.05
C ASP A 197 14.35 -17.79 -23.14
N LYS A 198 14.83 -18.62 -24.06
CA LYS A 198 15.64 -18.16 -25.19
C LYS A 198 14.85 -17.20 -26.09
N GLU A 199 13.63 -17.55 -26.44
CA GLU A 199 12.75 -16.70 -27.26
C GLU A 199 12.38 -15.41 -26.53
N LEU A 200 12.03 -15.51 -25.22
CA LEU A 200 11.76 -14.36 -24.38
C LEU A 200 12.94 -13.39 -24.38
N ASN A 201 14.14 -13.86 -24.06
CA ASN A 201 15.34 -13.04 -23.98
C ASN A 201 15.70 -12.40 -25.32
N THR A 202 15.49 -13.12 -26.42
CA THR A 202 15.66 -12.55 -27.78
C THR A 202 14.70 -11.39 -28.01
N LYS A 203 13.41 -11.54 -27.69
CA LYS A 203 12.40 -10.49 -27.84
C LYS A 203 12.65 -9.29 -26.93
N ILE A 204 13.03 -9.54 -25.68
CA ILE A 204 13.42 -8.48 -24.73
C ILE A 204 14.58 -7.69 -25.32
N LYS A 205 15.62 -8.35 -25.80
CA LYS A 205 16.80 -7.69 -26.36
C LYS A 205 16.45 -6.82 -27.57
N VAL A 206 15.62 -7.31 -28.49
CA VAL A 206 15.13 -6.54 -29.64
C VAL A 206 14.43 -5.26 -29.19
N PHE A 207 13.50 -5.34 -28.23
CA PHE A 207 12.82 -4.16 -27.72
C PHE A 207 13.80 -3.16 -27.08
N LEU A 208 14.70 -3.64 -26.22
CA LEU A 208 15.67 -2.80 -25.52
C LEU A 208 16.61 -2.08 -26.53
N GLU A 209 17.08 -2.79 -27.57
CA GLU A 209 17.93 -2.22 -28.63
C GLU A 209 17.21 -1.18 -29.46
N ASP A 210 15.92 -1.37 -29.80
CA ASP A 210 15.13 -0.40 -30.54
C ASP A 210 14.92 0.88 -29.71
N ILE A 211 14.63 0.75 -28.42
CA ILE A 211 14.47 1.87 -27.50
C ILE A 211 15.80 2.62 -27.30
N GLU A 212 16.90 1.89 -27.08
CA GLU A 212 18.24 2.47 -26.93
C GLU A 212 18.65 3.26 -28.18
N ARG A 213 18.40 2.69 -29.38
CA ARG A 213 18.66 3.34 -30.67
C ARG A 213 17.85 4.63 -30.86
N HIS A 214 16.59 4.61 -30.46
CA HIS A 214 15.71 5.77 -30.65
C HIS A 214 16.05 6.92 -29.67
N TYR A 215 16.25 6.62 -28.39
CA TYR A 215 16.44 7.66 -27.37
C TYR A 215 17.91 7.98 -27.08
N GLY A 216 18.86 7.19 -27.57
CA GLY A 216 20.29 7.33 -27.26
C GLY A 216 20.60 7.09 -25.77
N ARG A 217 19.70 6.42 -25.05
CA ARG A 217 19.81 6.13 -23.63
C ARG A 217 19.53 4.65 -23.37
N LYS A 218 20.36 4.02 -22.56
CA LYS A 218 20.17 2.63 -22.14
C LYS A 218 18.88 2.48 -21.35
N PRO A 219 17.92 1.66 -21.82
CA PRO A 219 16.69 1.42 -21.08
C PRO A 219 16.96 0.67 -19.77
N ILE A 220 16.03 0.80 -18.83
CA ILE A 220 15.98 0.05 -17.58
C ILE A 220 15.08 -1.16 -17.80
N ILE A 221 15.42 -2.32 -17.23
CA ILE A 221 14.53 -3.46 -17.19
C ILE A 221 13.97 -3.63 -15.78
N TYR A 222 12.63 -3.63 -15.68
CA TYR A 222 11.91 -3.96 -14.45
C TYR A 222 11.48 -5.41 -14.46
N VAL A 223 11.73 -6.11 -13.36
CA VAL A 223 11.38 -7.51 -13.14
C VAL A 223 11.28 -7.83 -11.65
N SER A 224 10.49 -8.82 -11.27
CA SER A 224 10.63 -9.43 -9.95
C SER A 224 11.98 -10.16 -9.83
N GLU A 225 12.53 -10.23 -8.61
CA GLU A 225 13.81 -10.93 -8.39
C GLU A 225 13.73 -12.41 -8.76
N SER A 226 12.59 -13.05 -8.52
CA SER A 226 12.35 -14.43 -8.94
C SER A 226 12.39 -14.57 -10.47
N PHE A 227 11.72 -13.66 -11.20
CA PHE A 227 11.74 -13.68 -12.66
C PHE A 227 13.13 -13.42 -13.23
N LEU A 228 13.85 -12.45 -12.64
CA LEU A 228 15.24 -12.16 -12.96
C LEU A 228 16.12 -13.40 -12.88
N ASN A 229 16.02 -14.14 -11.79
CA ASN A 229 16.88 -15.29 -11.53
C ASN A 229 16.56 -16.49 -12.41
N ASN A 230 15.27 -16.71 -12.68
CA ASN A 230 14.82 -17.92 -13.38
C ASN A 230 14.80 -17.77 -14.91
N HIS A 231 14.57 -16.58 -15.46
CA HIS A 231 14.24 -16.42 -16.88
C HIS A 231 15.16 -15.47 -17.64
N LEU A 232 15.79 -14.48 -16.97
CA LEU A 232 16.63 -13.53 -17.71
C LEU A 232 18.05 -14.04 -17.92
N SER A 233 18.55 -13.83 -19.15
CA SER A 233 19.91 -14.16 -19.51
C SER A 233 20.95 -13.28 -18.77
N ALA A 234 22.14 -13.85 -18.57
CA ALA A 234 23.26 -13.12 -17.97
C ALA A 234 23.69 -11.90 -18.80
N ASP A 235 23.47 -11.93 -20.12
CA ASP A 235 23.77 -10.82 -21.02
C ASP A 235 22.89 -9.60 -20.72
N ILE A 236 21.59 -9.78 -20.61
CA ILE A 236 20.64 -8.71 -20.26
C ILE A 236 20.97 -8.15 -18.88
N LYS A 237 21.16 -9.01 -17.87
CA LYS A 237 21.48 -8.62 -16.50
C LYS A 237 22.74 -7.78 -16.36
N ARG A 238 23.73 -7.99 -17.22
CA ARG A 238 25.00 -7.23 -17.20
C ARG A 238 24.93 -5.93 -17.98
N ASN A 239 24.17 -5.91 -19.07
CA ASN A 239 24.23 -4.81 -20.02
C ASN A 239 23.20 -3.70 -19.77
N TYR A 240 22.13 -3.98 -19.01
CA TYR A 240 21.06 -3.04 -18.75
C TYR A 240 20.90 -2.77 -17.25
N PRO A 241 20.59 -1.52 -16.85
CA PRO A 241 20.23 -1.19 -15.47
C PRO A 241 18.99 -2.00 -15.06
N VAL A 242 18.97 -2.50 -13.83
CA VAL A 242 17.85 -3.31 -13.32
C VAL A 242 17.08 -2.54 -12.27
N TRP A 243 15.78 -2.50 -12.44
CA TRP A 243 14.79 -2.17 -11.42
C TRP A 243 14.14 -3.47 -10.95
N VAL A 244 14.50 -3.89 -9.75
CA VAL A 244 14.07 -5.16 -9.19
C VAL A 244 12.89 -4.99 -8.24
N ALA A 245 11.84 -5.80 -8.38
CA ALA A 245 10.78 -5.91 -7.38
C ALA A 245 11.08 -7.07 -6.43
N HIS A 246 11.12 -6.76 -5.14
CA HIS A 246 11.23 -7.75 -4.07
C HIS A 246 10.67 -7.18 -2.77
N TYR A 247 9.54 -7.69 -2.33
CA TYR A 247 8.79 -7.19 -1.17
C TYR A 247 9.16 -7.94 0.10
N ASP A 248 8.91 -7.31 1.25
CA ASP A 248 9.08 -7.92 2.58
C ASP A 248 10.49 -8.45 2.88
N VAL A 249 11.50 -7.85 2.28
CA VAL A 249 12.92 -8.17 2.50
C VAL A 249 13.70 -6.94 2.94
N SER A 250 14.84 -7.15 3.59
CA SER A 250 15.73 -6.05 3.98
C SER A 250 16.51 -5.46 2.81
N SER A 251 16.76 -6.25 1.78
CA SER A 251 17.33 -5.82 0.49
C SER A 251 17.18 -6.93 -0.56
N PRO A 252 17.18 -6.61 -1.88
CA PRO A 252 17.29 -7.61 -2.91
C PRO A 252 18.59 -8.42 -2.80
N GLN A 253 18.56 -9.68 -3.25
CA GLN A 253 19.77 -10.52 -3.34
C GLN A 253 20.72 -10.04 -4.44
N MET A 254 20.17 -9.50 -5.52
CA MET A 254 20.95 -8.87 -6.58
C MET A 254 21.68 -7.63 -6.04
N SER A 255 23.01 -7.65 -5.99
CA SER A 255 23.80 -6.55 -5.38
C SER A 255 23.87 -5.27 -6.23
N ASN A 256 23.76 -5.37 -7.55
CA ASN A 256 23.93 -4.26 -8.50
C ASN A 256 22.62 -3.71 -9.08
N TRP A 257 21.52 -3.83 -8.35
CA TRP A 257 20.28 -3.17 -8.74
C TRP A 257 20.41 -1.64 -8.78
N THR A 258 19.67 -1.00 -9.66
CA THR A 258 19.63 0.47 -9.77
C THR A 258 18.44 1.06 -9.05
N PHE A 259 17.27 0.46 -9.26
CA PHE A 259 16.02 0.76 -8.54
C PHE A 259 15.51 -0.51 -7.87
N TRP A 260 14.82 -0.34 -6.78
CA TRP A 260 14.18 -1.42 -6.05
C TRP A 260 12.76 -1.03 -5.66
N GLN A 261 11.77 -1.73 -6.21
CA GLN A 261 10.39 -1.67 -5.75
C GLN A 261 10.26 -2.57 -4.53
N PHE A 262 10.09 -1.95 -3.38
CA PHE A 262 10.12 -2.67 -2.10
C PHE A 262 8.73 -2.99 -1.55
N THR A 263 7.67 -2.40 -2.12
CA THR A 263 6.27 -2.67 -1.73
C THR A 263 5.30 -2.21 -2.81
N ASP A 264 4.13 -2.87 -2.85
CA ASP A 264 2.93 -2.51 -3.61
C ASP A 264 1.83 -1.87 -2.73
N SER A 265 2.11 -1.66 -1.47
CA SER A 265 1.15 -1.22 -0.45
C SER A 265 1.63 -0.02 0.36
N GLY A 266 2.50 0.79 -0.21
CA GLY A 266 2.99 2.02 0.41
C GLY A 266 1.94 3.12 0.47
N LEU A 267 2.06 4.02 1.46
CA LEU A 267 1.23 5.20 1.57
C LEU A 267 2.08 6.45 1.34
N VAL A 268 1.66 7.29 0.40
CA VAL A 268 2.37 8.53 0.04
C VAL A 268 1.41 9.72 0.18
N TYR A 269 1.84 10.72 0.93
CA TYR A 269 1.06 11.95 1.05
C TYR A 269 0.93 12.63 -0.31
N GLY A 270 -0.30 12.97 -0.67
CA GLY A 270 -0.62 13.53 -2.00
C GLY A 270 -1.19 12.50 -2.99
N ILE A 271 -1.26 11.21 -2.61
CA ILE A 271 -1.94 10.14 -3.36
C ILE A 271 -3.00 9.51 -2.47
N GLU A 272 -4.14 9.18 -3.05
CA GLU A 272 -5.23 8.47 -2.37
C GLU A 272 -5.04 6.96 -2.54
N GLY A 273 -5.04 6.24 -1.40
CA GLY A 273 -4.87 4.80 -1.36
C GLY A 273 -3.42 4.33 -1.48
N PRO A 274 -3.21 3.01 -1.57
CA PRO A 274 -1.88 2.42 -1.69
C PRO A 274 -1.26 2.71 -3.07
N VAL A 275 0.07 2.78 -3.08
CA VAL A 275 0.89 2.98 -4.27
C VAL A 275 2.16 2.17 -4.16
N ASP A 276 2.66 1.72 -5.31
CA ASP A 276 3.95 1.05 -5.42
C ASP A 276 5.07 2.03 -5.07
N MET A 277 5.97 1.61 -4.19
CA MET A 277 7.06 2.46 -3.75
C MET A 277 8.42 1.88 -4.06
N ASP A 278 9.28 2.78 -4.46
CA ASP A 278 10.61 2.48 -4.94
C ASP A 278 11.69 3.21 -4.14
N VAL A 279 12.87 2.64 -4.18
CA VAL A 279 14.10 3.35 -3.83
C VAL A 279 15.11 3.27 -4.96
N CYS A 280 15.92 4.32 -5.05
CA CYS A 280 17.03 4.41 -5.98
C CYS A 280 18.31 4.69 -5.22
N ARG A 281 19.44 4.16 -5.69
CA ARG A 281 20.75 4.53 -5.20
C ARG A 281 21.07 5.96 -5.60
N VAL A 282 21.53 6.75 -4.65
CA VAL A 282 21.77 8.20 -4.83
C VAL A 282 22.70 8.50 -6.01
N GLU A 283 23.68 7.63 -6.25
CA GLU A 283 24.69 7.80 -7.29
C GLU A 283 24.10 7.77 -8.72
N PHE A 284 23.01 7.06 -8.92
CA PHE A 284 22.38 6.94 -10.23
C PHE A 284 21.67 8.23 -10.67
N LEU A 285 21.01 8.92 -9.74
CA LEU A 285 20.27 10.15 -10.04
C LEU A 285 21.12 11.43 -9.98
N LYS A 286 22.37 11.35 -9.51
CA LYS A 286 23.30 12.48 -9.50
C LYS A 286 24.06 12.67 -10.82
N LYS A 287 24.03 11.67 -11.68
CA LYS A 287 24.59 11.71 -13.04
C LYS A 287 23.60 12.35 -14.00
#